data_67eb3adf0b62c68b1037e7d933d6a9c8
#
_entry.id   67eb3adf0b62c68b1037e7d933d6a9c8
#
_cell.length_a   1.000
_cell.length_b   1.000
_cell.length_c   1.000
_cell.angle_alpha   90.00
_cell.angle_beta   90.00
_cell.angle_gamma   90.00
#
_symmetry.space_group_name_H-M   'P 1'
#
loop_
_entity.id
_entity.type
_entity.pdbx_description
1 polymer ?
#
loop_
_entity_poly.entity_id
_entity_poly.type
_entity_poly.pdbx_seq_one_letter_code
_entity_poly.pdbx_strand_id
1 'polypeptide(L)'
;MRVRFLRTIREDLDAVLDRDPAARNRLEVALLYPGVHAVWTHRLSNKLWRMGAKFPARALSQASRFATMIEIHPGATIGPRLFIDHGAGVVIGETARVGADVTLYHGATLGGTSLDHGKRHPTVGDRVMVGSGAKLLGPIDVGHDSRVGANAVLVKSVSDHSVVVGVPGQVVAAGTPAKAAPSAPSATPTGGSSEAPAGSTDDRSNPDPLAFAVKSLLRRVAALEQAASGGATPGQPLYRDDGVWETTDYAI
;
A
#
# COMPACT_ATOMS: atom_id res chain seq x y z
N MET A 1 -11.64 1.15 31.47
CA MET A 1 -10.85 0.20 30.62
C MET A 1 -11.72 -0.53 29.58
N ARG A 2 -12.89 -1.09 29.93
CA ARG A 2 -13.83 -1.76 29.01
C ARG A 2 -14.33 -0.86 27.85
N VAL A 3 -14.69 0.40 28.11
CA VAL A 3 -15.23 1.34 27.12
C VAL A 3 -14.20 1.66 26.02
N ARG A 4 -12.92 1.83 26.40
CA ARG A 4 -11.84 2.11 25.43
C ARG A 4 -11.58 0.92 24.50
N PHE A 5 -11.64 -0.31 25.04
CA PHE A 5 -11.43 -1.53 24.27
C PHE A 5 -12.56 -1.75 23.23
N LEU A 6 -13.82 -1.62 23.65
CA LEU A 6 -14.98 -1.75 22.74
C LEU A 6 -14.97 -0.68 21.64
N ARG A 7 -14.54 0.54 21.98
CA ARG A 7 -14.37 1.61 20.99
C ARG A 7 -13.33 1.24 19.94
N THR A 8 -12.16 0.72 20.34
CA THR A 8 -11.10 0.31 19.43
C THR A 8 -11.56 -0.82 18.50
N ILE A 9 -12.29 -1.83 19.03
CA ILE A 9 -12.85 -2.91 18.19
C ILE A 9 -13.80 -2.32 17.13
N ARG A 10 -14.69 -1.41 17.50
CA ARG A 10 -15.60 -0.77 16.58
C ARG A 10 -14.87 0.05 15.53
N GLU A 11 -13.86 0.81 15.93
CA GLU A 11 -13.03 1.62 15.04
C GLU A 11 -12.28 0.73 14.01
N ASP A 12 -11.79 -0.45 14.41
CA ASP A 12 -11.14 -1.41 13.52
C ASP A 12 -12.14 -1.99 12.49
N LEU A 13 -13.38 -2.29 12.90
CA LEU A 13 -14.43 -2.77 11.98
C LEU A 13 -14.88 -1.67 11.01
N ASP A 14 -15.07 -0.46 11.50
CA ASP A 14 -15.43 0.69 10.67
C ASP A 14 -14.35 1.00 9.64
N ALA A 15 -13.09 0.82 10.00
CA ALA A 15 -11.95 1.00 9.09
C ALA A 15 -11.99 0.07 7.87
N VAL A 16 -12.51 -1.15 8.01
CA VAL A 16 -12.71 -2.08 6.90
C VAL A 16 -13.90 -1.64 6.04
N LEU A 17 -15.04 -1.34 6.67
CA LEU A 17 -16.25 -0.91 5.96
C LEU A 17 -16.04 0.39 5.16
N ASP A 18 -15.19 1.28 5.66
CA ASP A 18 -14.86 2.55 4.98
C ASP A 18 -13.97 2.36 3.73
N ARG A 19 -13.19 1.26 3.67
CA ARG A 19 -12.11 1.07 2.67
C ARG A 19 -12.29 -0.14 1.75
N ASP A 20 -13.13 -1.11 2.14
CA ASP A 20 -13.43 -2.29 1.31
C ASP A 20 -14.88 -2.23 0.82
N PRO A 21 -15.10 -1.95 -0.47
CA PRO A 21 -16.45 -1.95 -1.06
C PRO A 21 -17.17 -3.30 -0.99
N ALA A 22 -16.43 -4.42 -0.81
CA ALA A 22 -16.99 -5.75 -0.69
C ALA A 22 -17.54 -6.04 0.73
N ALA A 23 -17.13 -5.27 1.73
CA ALA A 23 -17.57 -5.45 3.12
C ALA A 23 -19.02 -4.96 3.31
N ARG A 24 -19.92 -5.85 3.71
CA ARG A 24 -21.37 -5.55 3.80
C ARG A 24 -21.82 -5.06 5.17
N ASN A 25 -21.22 -5.58 6.25
CA ASN A 25 -21.60 -5.24 7.60
C ASN A 25 -20.53 -5.64 8.63
N ARG A 26 -20.61 -5.07 9.85
CA ARG A 26 -19.63 -5.34 10.92
C ARG A 26 -19.56 -6.79 11.37
N LEU A 27 -20.66 -7.54 11.33
CA LEU A 27 -20.66 -8.94 11.75
C LEU A 27 -19.86 -9.80 10.77
N GLU A 28 -20.06 -9.60 9.48
CA GLU A 28 -19.27 -10.26 8.43
C GLU A 28 -17.79 -9.93 8.58
N VAL A 29 -17.43 -8.65 8.75
CA VAL A 29 -16.06 -8.22 8.94
C VAL A 29 -15.44 -8.86 10.20
N ALA A 30 -16.18 -8.88 11.31
CA ALA A 30 -15.71 -9.47 12.57
C ALA A 30 -15.44 -10.99 12.47
N LEU A 31 -16.20 -11.70 11.65
CA LEU A 31 -16.14 -13.17 11.57
C LEU A 31 -15.26 -13.68 10.43
N LEU A 32 -15.16 -12.95 9.32
CA LEU A 32 -14.57 -13.48 8.07
C LEU A 32 -13.29 -12.75 7.62
N TYR A 33 -12.93 -11.62 8.23
CA TYR A 33 -11.75 -10.86 7.80
C TYR A 33 -10.49 -11.24 8.58
N PRO A 34 -9.53 -11.97 7.99
CA PRO A 34 -8.33 -12.43 8.67
C PRO A 34 -7.45 -11.27 9.16
N GLY A 35 -7.44 -10.12 8.44
CA GLY A 35 -6.74 -8.93 8.86
C GLY A 35 -7.21 -8.38 10.21
N VAL A 36 -8.52 -8.39 10.45
CA VAL A 36 -9.12 -7.98 11.73
C VAL A 36 -8.71 -8.93 12.85
N HIS A 37 -8.77 -10.24 12.60
CA HIS A 37 -8.37 -11.25 13.58
C HIS A 37 -6.88 -11.10 13.95
N ALA A 38 -6.01 -10.88 12.97
CA ALA A 38 -4.57 -10.66 13.20
C ALA A 38 -4.32 -9.42 14.05
N VAL A 39 -4.97 -8.29 13.76
CA VAL A 39 -4.84 -7.04 14.52
C VAL A 39 -5.34 -7.21 15.97
N TRP A 40 -6.47 -7.85 16.18
CA TRP A 40 -7.00 -8.07 17.53
C TRP A 40 -6.13 -9.01 18.35
N THR A 41 -5.67 -10.10 17.74
CA THR A 41 -4.72 -11.03 18.38
C THR A 41 -3.41 -10.34 18.71
N HIS A 42 -2.92 -9.48 17.79
CA HIS A 42 -1.73 -8.67 18.05
C HIS A 42 -1.92 -7.75 19.25
N ARG A 43 -3.04 -7.06 19.41
CA ARG A 43 -3.29 -6.19 20.58
C ARG A 43 -3.14 -6.96 21.90
N LEU A 44 -3.61 -8.22 21.94
CA LEU A 44 -3.47 -9.08 23.11
C LEU A 44 -2.01 -9.55 23.29
N SER A 45 -1.37 -10.03 22.23
CA SER A 45 0.02 -10.51 22.29
C SER A 45 1.00 -9.37 22.62
N ASN A 46 0.76 -8.15 22.13
CA ASN A 46 1.54 -6.96 22.49
C ASN A 46 1.40 -6.61 23.99
N LYS A 47 0.19 -6.72 24.53
CA LYS A 47 0.00 -6.52 25.98
C LYS A 47 0.81 -7.53 26.80
N LEU A 48 0.76 -8.82 26.46
CA LEU A 48 1.59 -9.86 27.11
C LEU A 48 3.08 -9.57 26.95
N TRP A 49 3.51 -9.14 25.76
CA TRP A 49 4.88 -8.76 25.47
C TRP A 49 5.39 -7.64 26.38
N ARG A 50 4.57 -6.58 26.53
CA ARG A 50 4.87 -5.43 27.40
C ARG A 50 4.88 -5.77 28.88
N MET A 51 4.11 -6.78 29.30
CA MET A 51 4.13 -7.32 30.69
C MET A 51 5.33 -8.25 30.96
N GLY A 52 6.22 -8.48 29.98
CA GLY A 52 7.37 -9.37 30.11
C GLY A 52 7.07 -10.84 29.79
N ALA A 53 5.83 -11.22 29.55
CA ALA A 53 5.42 -12.57 29.18
C ALA A 53 5.77 -12.88 27.70
N LYS A 54 7.08 -12.93 27.39
CA LYS A 54 7.59 -13.00 26.00
C LYS A 54 7.20 -14.30 25.30
N PHE A 55 7.34 -15.44 25.96
CA PHE A 55 7.02 -16.74 25.36
C PHE A 55 5.53 -16.87 25.00
N PRO A 56 4.56 -16.66 25.91
CA PRO A 56 3.14 -16.75 25.56
C PRO A 56 2.72 -15.67 24.53
N ALA A 57 3.34 -14.49 24.53
CA ALA A 57 3.11 -13.48 23.50
C ALA A 57 3.52 -13.98 22.11
N ARG A 58 4.68 -14.63 22.00
CA ARG A 58 5.17 -15.23 20.76
C ARG A 58 4.31 -16.43 20.34
N ALA A 59 3.95 -17.29 21.26
CA ALA A 59 3.08 -18.44 20.98
C ALA A 59 1.73 -18.00 20.40
N LEU A 60 1.11 -16.97 21.01
CA LEU A 60 -0.15 -16.40 20.52
C LEU A 60 0.00 -15.76 19.14
N SER A 61 1.10 -15.04 18.90
CA SER A 61 1.41 -14.45 17.60
C SER A 61 1.57 -15.52 16.51
N GLN A 62 2.23 -16.64 16.81
CA GLN A 62 2.37 -17.74 15.85
C GLN A 62 1.04 -18.45 15.59
N ALA A 63 0.22 -18.68 16.61
CA ALA A 63 -1.13 -19.22 16.43
C ALA A 63 -1.99 -18.33 15.51
N SER A 64 -1.91 -17.00 15.70
CA SER A 64 -2.56 -16.05 14.80
C SER A 64 -2.05 -16.16 13.36
N ARG A 65 -0.73 -16.25 13.16
CA ARG A 65 -0.14 -16.44 11.84
C ARG A 65 -0.66 -17.70 11.14
N PHE A 66 -0.74 -18.82 11.85
CA PHE A 66 -1.31 -20.06 11.28
C PHE A 66 -2.76 -19.90 10.85
N ALA A 67 -3.56 -19.18 11.65
CA ALA A 67 -4.98 -18.99 11.36
C ALA A 67 -5.26 -17.95 10.28
N THR A 68 -4.41 -16.93 10.13
CA THR A 68 -4.65 -15.75 9.29
C THR A 68 -3.67 -15.60 8.13
N MET A 69 -2.55 -16.34 8.14
CA MET A 69 -1.39 -16.15 7.25
C MET A 69 -0.73 -14.77 7.37
N ILE A 70 -1.00 -14.04 8.45
CA ILE A 70 -0.46 -12.70 8.73
C ILE A 70 0.46 -12.80 9.95
N GLU A 71 1.72 -12.41 9.79
CA GLU A 71 2.67 -12.34 10.88
C GLU A 71 2.81 -10.92 11.41
N ILE A 72 2.42 -10.70 12.67
CA ILE A 72 2.70 -9.46 13.38
C ILE A 72 3.49 -9.80 14.65
N HIS A 73 4.74 -9.34 14.72
CA HIS A 73 5.55 -9.55 15.91
C HIS A 73 4.93 -8.84 17.13
N PRO A 74 4.82 -9.48 18.30
CA PRO A 74 4.18 -8.87 19.48
C PRO A 74 4.88 -7.60 19.98
N GLY A 75 6.14 -7.37 19.63
CA GLY A 75 6.88 -6.13 19.93
C GLY A 75 6.53 -4.94 19.04
N ALA A 76 5.90 -5.15 17.89
CA ALA A 76 5.51 -4.09 16.98
C ALA A 76 4.51 -3.11 17.63
N THR A 77 4.56 -1.85 17.20
CA THR A 77 3.59 -0.83 17.62
C THR A 77 2.61 -0.57 16.50
N ILE A 78 1.33 -0.86 16.72
CA ILE A 78 0.27 -0.72 15.73
C ILE A 78 -0.73 0.34 16.21
N GLY A 79 -0.93 1.36 15.37
CA GLY A 79 -1.92 2.41 15.57
C GLY A 79 -3.37 1.93 15.42
N PRO A 80 -4.35 2.81 15.64
CA PRO A 80 -5.75 2.50 15.43
C PRO A 80 -6.07 2.40 13.93
N ARG A 81 -7.16 1.65 13.62
CA ARG A 81 -7.76 1.59 12.29
C ARG A 81 -6.80 1.05 11.21
N LEU A 82 -5.84 0.16 11.59
CA LEU A 82 -5.05 -0.58 10.61
C LEU A 82 -5.96 -1.51 9.82
N PHE A 83 -5.96 -1.37 8.50
CA PHE A 83 -6.65 -2.27 7.58
C PHE A 83 -5.63 -3.15 6.86
N ILE A 84 -5.78 -4.47 6.97
CA ILE A 84 -4.97 -5.45 6.23
C ILE A 84 -5.91 -6.17 5.29
N ASP A 85 -5.79 -5.84 4.00
CA ASP A 85 -6.64 -6.37 2.95
C ASP A 85 -6.03 -7.65 2.36
N HIS A 86 -6.85 -8.71 2.24
CA HIS A 86 -6.48 -10.08 1.88
C HIS A 86 -5.44 -10.73 2.82
N GLY A 87 -4.44 -10.04 3.24
CA GLY A 87 -3.49 -10.27 4.31
C GLY A 87 -2.48 -11.40 4.14
N ALA A 88 -2.70 -12.38 3.29
CA ALA A 88 -1.79 -13.53 3.15
C ALA A 88 -0.36 -13.09 2.88
N GLY A 89 0.60 -13.57 3.69
CA GLY A 89 2.01 -13.27 3.55
C GLY A 89 2.44 -11.87 4.02
N VAL A 90 1.58 -11.12 4.71
CA VAL A 90 1.98 -9.88 5.40
C VAL A 90 2.91 -10.23 6.56
N VAL A 91 4.02 -9.49 6.68
CA VAL A 91 4.98 -9.62 7.79
C VAL A 91 5.29 -8.25 8.39
N ILE A 92 5.05 -8.09 9.69
CA ILE A 92 5.37 -6.90 10.47
C ILE A 92 6.37 -7.24 11.56
N GLY A 93 7.61 -6.76 11.44
CA GLY A 93 8.73 -7.10 12.32
C GLY A 93 8.68 -6.42 13.69
N GLU A 94 9.53 -6.86 14.61
CA GLU A 94 9.52 -6.54 16.05
C GLU A 94 9.52 -5.04 16.36
N THR A 95 10.39 -4.26 15.71
CA THR A 95 10.56 -2.84 16.02
C THR A 95 9.83 -1.93 15.02
N ALA A 96 8.93 -2.51 14.21
CA ALA A 96 8.10 -1.75 13.30
C ALA A 96 7.10 -0.86 14.07
N ARG A 97 6.84 0.31 13.51
CA ARG A 97 5.82 1.24 13.99
C ARG A 97 4.87 1.55 12.84
N VAL A 98 3.60 1.39 13.06
CA VAL A 98 2.55 1.66 12.06
C VAL A 98 1.60 2.68 12.66
N GLY A 99 1.38 3.76 11.95
CA GLY A 99 0.49 4.86 12.34
C GLY A 99 -0.99 4.50 12.29
N ALA A 100 -1.82 5.52 12.36
CA ALA A 100 -3.27 5.41 12.27
C ALA A 100 -3.72 5.31 10.79
N ASP A 101 -4.85 4.64 10.55
CA ASP A 101 -5.51 4.57 9.23
C ASP A 101 -4.62 4.03 8.10
N VAL A 102 -3.61 3.23 8.41
CA VAL A 102 -2.74 2.58 7.42
C VAL A 102 -3.48 1.43 6.75
N THR A 103 -3.23 1.25 5.45
CA THR A 103 -3.70 0.10 4.67
C THR A 103 -2.51 -0.72 4.19
N LEU A 104 -2.52 -2.02 4.46
CA LEU A 104 -1.54 -2.99 3.96
C LEU A 104 -2.24 -4.03 3.11
N TYR A 105 -1.73 -4.27 1.91
CA TYR A 105 -2.19 -5.37 1.07
C TYR A 105 -1.36 -6.64 1.31
N HIS A 106 -1.86 -7.78 0.81
CA HIS A 106 -1.21 -9.07 0.93
C HIS A 106 0.26 -9.04 0.51
N GLY A 107 1.09 -9.88 1.13
CA GLY A 107 2.51 -9.99 0.84
C GLY A 107 3.37 -8.77 1.22
N ALA A 108 2.79 -7.70 1.78
CA ALA A 108 3.55 -6.56 2.26
C ALA A 108 4.49 -6.95 3.41
N THR A 109 5.71 -6.41 3.42
CA THR A 109 6.71 -6.70 4.46
C THR A 109 7.26 -5.42 5.06
N LEU A 110 7.18 -5.29 6.39
CA LEU A 110 7.90 -4.31 7.19
C LEU A 110 9.08 -5.02 7.86
N GLY A 111 10.19 -5.17 7.12
CA GLY A 111 11.33 -6.01 7.46
C GLY A 111 12.52 -5.25 8.03
N GLY A 112 13.38 -5.97 8.75
CA GLY A 112 14.67 -5.45 9.23
C GLY A 112 15.81 -5.78 8.25
N THR A 113 16.89 -4.98 8.31
CA THR A 113 18.11 -5.17 7.50
C THR A 113 19.36 -5.37 8.36
N SER A 114 19.22 -5.29 9.70
CA SER A 114 20.33 -5.50 10.64
C SER A 114 20.00 -6.65 11.59
N LEU A 115 21.05 -7.30 12.10
CA LEU A 115 20.98 -8.30 13.18
C LEU A 115 21.05 -7.67 14.57
N ASP A 116 21.21 -6.35 14.68
CA ASP A 116 21.29 -5.64 15.94
C ASP A 116 19.96 -5.61 16.68
N HIS A 117 20.03 -5.52 18.01
CA HIS A 117 18.84 -5.48 18.87
C HIS A 117 18.07 -4.15 18.85
N GLY A 118 18.58 -3.13 18.16
CA GLY A 118 17.98 -1.79 18.08
C GLY A 118 16.80 -1.67 17.13
N LYS A 119 16.43 -0.42 16.83
CA LYS A 119 15.46 -0.09 15.77
C LYS A 119 16.02 -0.55 14.42
N ARG A 120 15.34 -1.52 13.79
CA ARG A 120 15.77 -2.16 12.53
C ARG A 120 14.64 -2.37 11.52
N HIS A 121 13.40 -2.03 11.90
CA HIS A 121 12.21 -2.15 11.06
C HIS A 121 11.61 -0.76 10.79
N PRO A 122 10.80 -0.60 9.73
CA PRO A 122 10.25 0.67 9.33
C PRO A 122 9.34 1.35 10.36
N THR A 123 9.27 2.68 10.27
CA THR A 123 8.19 3.49 10.82
C THR A 123 7.31 3.96 9.66
N VAL A 124 6.03 3.65 9.72
CA VAL A 124 5.03 4.02 8.72
C VAL A 124 4.11 5.05 9.32
N GLY A 125 4.01 6.21 8.69
CA GLY A 125 3.15 7.32 9.11
C GLY A 125 1.66 7.00 9.01
N ASP A 126 0.83 7.98 9.34
CA ASP A 126 -0.63 7.83 9.27
C ASP A 126 -1.12 7.85 7.82
N ARG A 127 -2.22 7.15 7.54
CA ARG A 127 -2.91 7.11 6.23
C ARG A 127 -2.02 6.65 5.07
N VAL A 128 -0.94 5.94 5.37
CA VAL A 128 -0.09 5.34 4.34
C VAL A 128 -0.76 4.11 3.75
N MET A 129 -0.64 3.96 2.43
CA MET A 129 -1.03 2.77 1.70
C MET A 129 0.20 2.00 1.24
N VAL A 130 0.28 0.70 1.57
CA VAL A 130 1.35 -0.20 1.15
C VAL A 130 0.76 -1.26 0.23
N GLY A 131 1.12 -1.18 -1.03
CA GLY A 131 0.62 -2.06 -2.10
C GLY A 131 1.03 -3.52 -1.94
N SER A 132 0.35 -4.39 -2.66
CA SER A 132 0.56 -5.84 -2.61
C SER A 132 2.03 -6.20 -2.93
N GLY A 133 2.59 -7.09 -2.13
CA GLY A 133 3.97 -7.54 -2.32
C GLY A 133 5.07 -6.52 -2.00
N ALA A 134 4.76 -5.28 -1.63
CA ALA A 134 5.76 -4.26 -1.35
C ALA A 134 6.65 -4.62 -0.14
N LYS A 135 7.93 -4.27 -0.21
CA LYS A 135 8.92 -4.53 0.84
C LYS A 135 9.50 -3.20 1.35
N LEU A 136 9.23 -2.88 2.59
CA LEU A 136 9.81 -1.76 3.30
C LEU A 136 10.87 -2.32 4.24
N LEU A 137 12.14 -1.99 4.01
CA LEU A 137 13.25 -2.67 4.65
C LEU A 137 14.18 -1.71 5.38
N GLY A 138 14.50 -2.03 6.62
CA GLY A 138 15.41 -1.27 7.46
C GLY A 138 14.70 -0.23 8.35
N PRO A 139 15.48 0.54 9.13
CA PRO A 139 14.96 1.55 10.06
C PRO A 139 14.59 2.85 9.33
N ILE A 140 13.80 2.74 8.27
CA ILE A 140 13.35 3.84 7.42
C ILE A 140 12.05 4.44 7.94
N ASP A 141 11.81 5.69 7.59
CA ASP A 141 10.57 6.40 7.87
C ASP A 141 9.79 6.64 6.56
N VAL A 142 8.51 6.27 6.56
CA VAL A 142 7.58 6.55 5.47
C VAL A 142 6.61 7.61 5.95
N GLY A 143 6.67 8.78 5.34
CA GLY A 143 5.88 9.94 5.73
C GLY A 143 4.37 9.70 5.60
N HIS A 144 3.59 10.55 6.28
CA HIS A 144 2.13 10.49 6.28
C HIS A 144 1.55 10.60 4.87
N ASP A 145 0.37 10.03 4.64
CA ASP A 145 -0.37 10.13 3.36
C ASP A 145 0.40 9.61 2.13
N SER A 146 1.47 8.84 2.36
CA SER A 146 2.29 8.29 1.27
C SER A 146 1.70 6.99 0.72
N ARG A 147 2.06 6.66 -0.52
CA ARG A 147 1.65 5.44 -1.21
C ARG A 147 2.87 4.68 -1.70
N VAL A 148 2.98 3.42 -1.32
CA VAL A 148 4.01 2.51 -1.81
C VAL A 148 3.35 1.54 -2.79
N GLY A 149 3.77 1.60 -4.04
CA GLY A 149 3.21 0.79 -5.13
C GLY A 149 3.43 -0.71 -4.93
N ALA A 150 2.65 -1.52 -5.63
CA ALA A 150 2.78 -2.97 -5.58
C ALA A 150 4.18 -3.42 -5.97
N ASN A 151 4.70 -4.42 -5.24
CA ASN A 151 6.05 -4.98 -5.42
C ASN A 151 7.21 -3.97 -5.33
N ALA A 152 6.98 -2.74 -4.90
CA ALA A 152 8.07 -1.79 -4.67
C ALA A 152 8.97 -2.23 -3.50
N VAL A 153 10.27 -2.00 -3.62
CA VAL A 153 11.25 -2.29 -2.57
C VAL A 153 11.85 -1.00 -2.05
N LEU A 154 11.34 -0.53 -0.92
CA LEU A 154 11.75 0.72 -0.29
C LEU A 154 12.82 0.46 0.77
N VAL A 155 14.00 1.07 0.59
CA VAL A 155 15.17 0.95 1.49
C VAL A 155 15.68 2.31 1.98
N LYS A 156 14.97 3.38 1.65
CA LYS A 156 15.28 4.77 2.06
C LYS A 156 14.03 5.44 2.57
N SER A 157 14.18 6.34 3.53
CA SER A 157 13.07 7.16 4.04
C SER A 157 12.48 8.05 2.96
N VAL A 158 11.18 8.31 3.04
CA VAL A 158 10.45 9.20 2.14
C VAL A 158 9.59 10.18 2.95
N SER A 159 9.42 11.38 2.42
CA SER A 159 8.63 12.44 3.03
C SER A 159 7.12 12.15 2.94
N ASP A 160 6.33 12.99 3.60
CA ASP A 160 4.88 12.97 3.52
C ASP A 160 4.41 13.10 2.07
N HIS A 161 3.24 12.53 1.77
CA HIS A 161 2.57 12.60 0.47
C HIS A 161 3.40 12.05 -0.70
N SER A 162 4.37 11.16 -0.43
CA SER A 162 5.21 10.54 -1.45
C SER A 162 4.50 9.37 -2.13
N VAL A 163 4.69 9.24 -3.44
CA VAL A 163 4.33 8.04 -4.20
C VAL A 163 5.61 7.32 -4.62
N VAL A 164 5.77 6.07 -4.19
CA VAL A 164 6.97 5.26 -4.40
C VAL A 164 6.65 4.05 -5.26
N VAL A 165 7.45 3.80 -6.29
CA VAL A 165 7.31 2.64 -7.16
C VAL A 165 8.66 2.04 -7.53
N GLY A 166 8.68 0.77 -7.91
CA GLY A 166 9.83 0.09 -8.51
C GLY A 166 10.80 -0.58 -7.52
N VAL A 167 11.86 -1.20 -8.09
CA VAL A 167 12.93 -1.91 -7.38
C VAL A 167 14.28 -1.45 -7.95
N PRO A 168 15.08 -0.67 -7.17
CA PRO A 168 14.76 -0.07 -5.88
C PRO A 168 13.66 0.99 -5.99
N GLY A 169 12.89 1.19 -4.90
CA GLY A 169 11.79 2.14 -4.85
C GLY A 169 12.24 3.58 -5.11
N GLN A 170 11.60 4.24 -6.07
CA GLN A 170 11.83 5.62 -6.45
C GLN A 170 10.59 6.46 -6.15
N VAL A 171 10.80 7.67 -5.64
CA VAL A 171 9.72 8.65 -5.46
C VAL A 171 9.38 9.22 -6.84
N VAL A 172 8.17 8.94 -7.33
CA VAL A 172 7.70 9.40 -8.65
C VAL A 172 6.78 10.62 -8.54
N ALA A 173 6.21 10.85 -7.37
CA ALA A 173 5.51 12.08 -7.01
C ALA A 173 5.75 12.37 -5.53
N ALA A 174 6.13 13.62 -5.23
CA ALA A 174 6.07 14.20 -3.89
C ALA A 174 4.93 15.22 -3.96
N GLY A 175 3.77 14.87 -3.37
CA GLY A 175 2.56 15.65 -3.60
C GLY A 175 2.40 16.81 -2.63
N THR A 176 1.89 17.90 -3.13
CA THR A 176 1.08 18.84 -2.33
C THR A 176 -0.16 18.07 -1.82
N PRO A 177 -0.66 18.35 -0.59
CA PRO A 177 -1.80 17.60 -0.05
C PRO A 177 -2.97 17.62 -1.03
N ALA A 178 -3.39 16.46 -1.50
CA ALA A 178 -4.57 16.35 -2.34
C ALA A 178 -5.76 16.84 -1.52
N LYS A 179 -6.40 17.91 -2.00
CA LYS A 179 -7.67 18.43 -1.47
C LYS A 179 -8.65 17.25 -1.39
N ALA A 180 -9.16 16.99 -0.19
CA ALA A 180 -10.14 15.95 0.04
C ALA A 180 -11.23 16.01 -1.02
N ALA A 181 -11.42 14.94 -1.78
CA ALA A 181 -12.51 14.84 -2.73
C ALA A 181 -13.83 14.82 -1.96
N PRO A 182 -14.84 15.60 -2.38
CA PRO A 182 -16.15 15.56 -1.74
C PRO A 182 -16.78 14.18 -1.93
N SER A 183 -17.38 13.67 -0.87
CA SER A 183 -18.19 12.45 -0.87
C SER A 183 -19.25 12.51 -1.97
N ALA A 184 -19.24 11.53 -2.87
CA ALA A 184 -20.23 11.41 -3.92
C ALA A 184 -21.62 11.10 -3.33
N PRO A 185 -22.70 11.76 -3.82
CA PRO A 185 -24.05 11.40 -3.44
C PRO A 185 -24.45 10.06 -4.07
N SER A 186 -25.16 9.27 -3.28
CA SER A 186 -25.82 8.03 -3.66
C SER A 186 -26.68 8.23 -4.91
N ALA A 187 -26.38 7.54 -6.01
CA ALA A 187 -27.20 7.50 -7.20
C ALA A 187 -27.88 6.13 -7.32
N THR A 188 -29.19 6.17 -7.34
CA THR A 188 -30.11 5.07 -7.64
C THR A 188 -29.91 4.59 -9.10
N PRO A 189 -29.96 3.29 -9.40
CA PRO A 189 -29.78 2.82 -10.76
C PRO A 189 -31.09 2.95 -11.57
N THR A 190 -31.12 3.84 -12.55
CA THR A 190 -32.07 3.79 -13.66
C THR A 190 -31.31 3.43 -14.93
N GLY A 191 -31.76 2.37 -15.59
CA GLY A 191 -31.16 1.83 -16.80
C GLY A 191 -31.25 2.79 -17.99
N GLY A 192 -30.23 2.74 -18.83
CA GLY A 192 -30.15 3.46 -20.09
C GLY A 192 -28.80 3.19 -20.75
N SER A 193 -28.84 2.39 -21.82
CA SER A 193 -27.73 2.12 -22.71
C SER A 193 -27.33 3.39 -23.48
N SER A 194 -26.08 3.82 -23.43
CA SER A 194 -25.41 4.51 -24.54
C SER A 194 -23.91 4.70 -24.24
N GLU A 195 -23.14 4.41 -25.24
CA GLU A 195 -21.74 4.73 -25.58
C GLU A 195 -20.89 5.51 -24.59
N ALA A 196 -19.69 4.96 -24.30
CA ALA A 196 -18.62 5.57 -23.54
C ALA A 196 -17.88 6.63 -24.37
N PRO A 197 -17.56 7.79 -23.81
CA PRO A 197 -16.41 8.57 -24.22
C PRO A 197 -15.20 8.21 -23.34
N ALA A 198 -14.09 7.97 -23.99
CA ALA A 198 -12.78 7.78 -23.39
C ALA A 198 -12.37 9.00 -22.57
N GLY A 199 -11.84 8.73 -21.38
CA GLY A 199 -11.05 9.71 -20.63
C GLY A 199 -11.65 10.17 -19.31
N SER A 200 -11.56 9.33 -18.25
CA SER A 200 -11.50 9.83 -16.88
C SER A 200 -10.38 9.11 -16.15
N THR A 201 -9.33 9.83 -15.86
CA THR A 201 -8.23 9.41 -14.98
C THR A 201 -8.70 9.43 -13.53
N ASP A 202 -9.53 8.46 -13.13
CA ASP A 202 -9.78 8.19 -11.71
C ASP A 202 -8.66 7.29 -11.19
N ASP A 203 -7.54 7.93 -10.82
CA ASP A 203 -6.31 7.27 -10.36
C ASP A 203 -6.41 6.87 -8.89
N ARG A 204 -7.35 5.98 -8.57
CA ARG A 204 -7.37 5.23 -7.31
C ARG A 204 -6.76 3.84 -7.44
N SER A 205 -6.25 3.51 -8.62
CA SER A 205 -5.55 2.26 -8.87
C SER A 205 -4.12 2.32 -8.32
N ASN A 206 -3.66 1.20 -7.78
CA ASN A 206 -2.26 0.99 -7.42
C ASN A 206 -1.37 1.33 -8.63
N PRO A 207 -0.43 2.29 -8.54
CA PRO A 207 0.33 2.74 -9.71
C PRO A 207 1.12 1.58 -10.31
N ASP A 208 0.97 1.34 -11.61
CA ASP A 208 1.76 0.36 -12.35
C ASP A 208 3.19 0.91 -12.57
N PRO A 209 4.21 0.37 -11.88
CA PRO A 209 5.58 0.87 -11.96
C PRO A 209 6.17 0.75 -13.36
N LEU A 210 5.77 -0.30 -14.11
CA LEU A 210 6.30 -0.58 -15.44
C LEU A 210 5.75 0.41 -16.45
N ALA A 211 4.45 0.65 -16.45
CA ALA A 211 3.81 1.63 -17.33
C ALA A 211 4.37 3.04 -17.11
N PHE A 212 4.62 3.41 -15.85
CA PHE A 212 5.22 4.71 -15.53
C PHE A 212 6.67 4.82 -16.00
N ALA A 213 7.49 3.79 -15.76
CA ALA A 213 8.89 3.75 -16.22
C ALA A 213 8.98 3.82 -17.76
N VAL A 214 8.15 3.07 -18.46
CA VAL A 214 8.08 3.08 -19.92
C VAL A 214 7.67 4.46 -20.45
N LYS A 215 6.63 5.08 -19.90
CA LYS A 215 6.24 6.46 -20.29
C LYS A 215 7.36 7.49 -20.04
N SER A 216 8.09 7.34 -18.93
CA SER A 216 9.23 8.23 -18.62
C SER A 216 10.38 8.06 -19.61
N LEU A 217 10.71 6.81 -19.96
CA LEU A 217 11.76 6.52 -20.95
C LEU A 217 11.37 7.03 -22.34
N LEU A 218 10.13 6.83 -22.77
CA LEU A 218 9.64 7.32 -24.06
C LEU A 218 9.73 8.85 -24.18
N ARG A 219 9.38 9.58 -23.10
CA ARG A 219 9.54 11.05 -23.08
C ARG A 219 11.01 11.48 -23.20
N ARG A 220 11.94 10.75 -22.55
CA ARG A 220 13.37 11.04 -22.62
C ARG A 220 13.94 10.73 -24.01
N VAL A 221 13.51 9.63 -24.62
CA VAL A 221 13.90 9.26 -26.00
C VAL A 221 13.41 10.33 -26.97
N ALA A 222 12.14 10.72 -26.91
CA ALA A 222 11.59 11.77 -27.77
C ALA A 222 12.33 13.12 -27.62
N ALA A 223 12.71 13.49 -26.39
CA ALA A 223 13.49 14.71 -26.15
C ALA A 223 14.92 14.62 -26.74
N LEU A 224 15.56 13.45 -26.67
CA LEU A 224 16.89 13.22 -27.25
C LEU A 224 16.84 13.20 -28.78
N GLU A 225 15.82 12.60 -29.38
CA GLU A 225 15.59 12.59 -30.83
C GLU A 225 15.34 14.02 -31.36
N GLN A 226 14.56 14.83 -30.67
CA GLN A 226 14.38 16.24 -30.98
C GLN A 226 15.69 17.03 -30.90
N ALA A 227 16.51 16.78 -29.89
CA ALA A 227 17.80 17.43 -29.75
C ALA A 227 18.81 16.99 -30.82
N ALA A 228 18.79 15.72 -31.25
CA ALA A 228 19.68 15.15 -32.25
C ALA A 228 19.29 15.55 -33.69
N SER A 229 18.00 15.79 -33.96
CA SER A 229 17.50 16.12 -35.29
C SER A 229 17.70 17.59 -35.71
N GLY A 230 18.30 18.42 -34.85
CA GLY A 230 18.66 19.83 -35.21
C GLY A 230 17.50 20.68 -35.73
N GLY A 231 16.25 20.34 -35.38
CA GLY A 231 15.05 21.05 -35.83
C GLY A 231 14.42 20.50 -37.12
N ALA A 232 14.90 19.37 -37.66
CA ALA A 232 14.16 18.65 -38.68
C ALA A 232 12.96 17.94 -38.06
N THR A 233 11.81 17.93 -38.74
CA THR A 233 10.57 17.28 -38.26
C THR A 233 10.87 15.82 -37.95
N PRO A 234 10.66 15.36 -36.70
CA PRO A 234 10.89 13.96 -36.37
C PRO A 234 9.97 13.08 -37.21
N GLY A 235 10.50 11.95 -37.69
CA GLY A 235 9.66 10.88 -38.24
C GLY A 235 8.59 10.52 -37.22
N GLN A 236 7.42 10.08 -37.67
CA GLN A 236 6.31 9.74 -36.78
C GLN A 236 6.80 8.82 -35.66
N PRO A 237 6.41 9.06 -34.40
CA PRO A 237 6.84 8.20 -33.31
C PRO A 237 6.38 6.77 -33.57
N LEU A 238 7.29 5.82 -33.42
CA LEU A 238 7.03 4.36 -33.57
C LEU A 238 6.00 3.83 -32.56
N TYR A 239 5.54 4.65 -31.65
CA TYR A 239 4.56 4.33 -30.62
C TYR A 239 3.32 5.20 -30.77
N ARG A 240 2.17 4.57 -30.99
CA ARG A 240 0.87 5.23 -30.99
C ARG A 240 0.29 5.32 -29.57
N ASP A 241 -0.49 6.34 -29.29
CA ASP A 241 -1.15 6.53 -27.99
C ASP A 241 -2.13 5.41 -27.59
N ASP A 242 -2.49 4.53 -28.53
CA ASP A 242 -3.32 3.33 -28.32
C ASP A 242 -2.54 2.12 -27.81
N GLY A 243 -1.23 2.22 -27.64
CA GLY A 243 -0.38 1.15 -27.11
C GLY A 243 0.09 0.12 -28.13
N VAL A 244 -0.12 0.34 -29.42
CA VAL A 244 0.27 -0.60 -30.49
C VAL A 244 1.60 -0.18 -31.11
N TRP A 245 2.55 -1.14 -31.26
CA TRP A 245 3.79 -0.96 -32.01
C TRP A 245 3.54 -1.22 -33.50
N GLU A 246 3.91 -0.31 -34.38
CA GLU A 246 3.93 -0.63 -35.80
C GLU A 246 5.09 -1.57 -36.10
N THR A 247 4.76 -2.79 -36.54
CA THR A 247 5.70 -3.89 -36.84
C THR A 247 6.23 -3.81 -38.28
N THR A 248 6.77 -2.68 -38.71
CA THR A 248 7.22 -2.58 -40.09
C THR A 248 8.72 -2.75 -40.29
N ASP A 249 9.54 -2.90 -39.25
CA ASP A 249 11.00 -3.02 -39.39
C ASP A 249 11.65 -4.08 -38.47
N TYR A 250 11.18 -5.33 -38.52
CA TYR A 250 12.02 -6.48 -38.14
C TYR A 250 12.27 -7.36 -39.34
N ALA A 251 13.07 -6.85 -40.28
CA ALA A 251 13.81 -7.68 -41.21
C ALA A 251 15.26 -7.80 -40.70
N ILE A 252 15.55 -8.92 -40.04
CA ILE A 252 16.91 -9.47 -39.92
C ILE A 252 16.96 -10.69 -40.81
#